data_c6000c7289f14851d96035f45c844424
#
_entry.id   c6000c7289f14851d96035f45c844424
#
_cell.length_a   1.000
_cell.length_b   1.000
_cell.length_c   1.000
_cell.angle_alpha   90.00
_cell.angle_beta   90.00
_cell.angle_gamma   90.00
#
_symmetry.space_group_name_H-M   'P 1'
#
loop_
_entity.id
_entity.type
_entity.pdbx_description
1 polymer ?
#
loop_
_entity_poly.entity_id
_entity_poly.type
_entity_poly.pdbx_seq_one_letter_code
_entity_poly.pdbx_strand_id
1 'polypeptide(L)'
;GQWNVDGLWQPQVDGEKISCFYGMFERSDGAKFLENYELGSNATLFSPQGGLRASASDLASILRLLANEGALNGRKILKRSSVETLLSPAWSLNAAGNNGRTSGEAQPGGARDGLMTSYGLSVHRIDMRAWGFVDGPATLLGHVGRAYGVFSFALFDPDSRDGIAMIVTGVADDPFKAPGHSPLTRLEETVLHWWINH
;
A
#
# COMPACT_ATOMS: atom_id res chain seq x y z
N GLY A 1 -13.51 6.92 3.81
CA GLY A 1 -12.83 5.89 4.60
C GLY A 1 -13.17 6.02 6.07
N GLN A 2 -13.11 4.95 6.79
CA GLN A 2 -13.37 4.88 8.22
C GLN A 2 -12.16 4.26 8.93
N TRP A 3 -11.71 4.88 10.02
CA TRP A 3 -10.67 4.31 10.85
C TRP A 3 -11.21 3.21 11.74
N ASN A 4 -10.49 2.13 11.76
CA ASN A 4 -10.66 1.07 12.73
C ASN A 4 -9.31 0.80 13.39
N VAL A 5 -9.31 0.39 14.61
CA VAL A 5 -8.26 0.57 15.54
C VAL A 5 -7.25 -0.56 15.60
N ASP A 6 -7.53 -1.73 15.21
CA ASP A 6 -6.54 -2.82 15.24
C ASP A 6 -6.02 -3.22 13.85
N GLY A 7 -6.40 -2.49 12.84
CA GLY A 7 -5.98 -2.78 11.49
C GLY A 7 -6.53 -4.07 10.91
N LEU A 8 -7.36 -4.76 11.64
CA LEU A 8 -7.98 -5.96 11.17
C LEU A 8 -9.14 -5.63 10.23
N TRP A 9 -9.46 -6.53 9.37
CA TRP A 9 -10.55 -6.38 8.42
C TRP A 9 -11.92 -6.23 9.10
N GLN A 10 -12.89 -5.76 8.35
CA GLN A 10 -14.26 -5.62 8.79
C GLN A 10 -15.18 -6.60 8.05
N PRO A 11 -16.04 -7.32 8.75
CA PRO A 11 -17.05 -8.18 8.12
C PRO A 11 -18.32 -7.43 7.71
N GLN A 12 -18.23 -6.13 7.43
CA GLN A 12 -19.40 -5.26 7.26
C GLN A 12 -20.22 -5.53 6.01
N VAL A 13 -19.62 -6.11 4.99
CA VAL A 13 -20.28 -6.22 3.69
C VAL A 13 -20.91 -7.57 3.50
N ASP A 14 -20.24 -8.60 3.98
CA ASP A 14 -20.64 -9.96 3.65
C ASP A 14 -19.92 -10.92 4.59
N GLY A 15 -20.56 -11.27 5.67
CA GLY A 15 -20.00 -12.13 6.71
C GLY A 15 -19.55 -13.49 6.19
N GLU A 16 -20.12 -13.96 5.10
CA GLU A 16 -19.77 -15.23 4.49
C GLU A 16 -18.42 -15.20 3.77
N LYS A 17 -17.92 -14.02 3.38
CA LYS A 17 -16.64 -13.85 2.67
C LYS A 17 -15.44 -13.62 3.58
N ILE A 18 -15.65 -13.72 4.84
CA ILE A 18 -14.61 -13.55 5.86
C ILE A 18 -13.50 -14.59 5.75
N SER A 19 -13.78 -15.74 5.18
CA SER A 19 -12.81 -16.81 4.93
C SER A 19 -11.62 -16.42 4.05
N CYS A 20 -11.64 -15.24 3.46
CA CYS A 20 -10.52 -14.73 2.67
C CYS A 20 -9.32 -14.26 3.49
N PHE A 21 -9.44 -14.15 4.79
CA PHE A 21 -8.37 -13.67 5.65
C PHE A 21 -7.58 -14.83 6.24
N TYR A 22 -6.73 -15.39 5.43
CA TYR A 22 -5.78 -16.40 5.87
C TYR A 22 -4.95 -15.89 7.05
N GLY A 23 -4.63 -16.78 7.94
CA GLY A 23 -3.85 -16.47 9.13
C GLY A 23 -4.66 -15.95 10.32
N MET A 24 -5.75 -15.24 10.10
CA MET A 24 -6.64 -14.84 11.19
C MET A 24 -7.59 -15.96 11.62
N PHE A 25 -7.95 -16.85 10.70
CA PHE A 25 -8.86 -17.95 10.93
C PHE A 25 -8.19 -19.24 11.36
N GLU A 26 -6.89 -19.29 11.33
CA GLU A 26 -6.12 -20.39 11.97
C GLU A 26 -6.17 -20.33 13.50
N ARG A 27 -6.71 -19.26 14.07
CA ARG A 27 -6.99 -19.21 15.50
C ARG A 27 -8.14 -20.13 15.84
N SER A 28 -7.94 -20.94 16.86
CA SER A 28 -8.94 -21.89 17.36
C SER A 28 -10.28 -21.24 17.79
N ASP A 29 -10.27 -19.93 18.02
CA ASP A 29 -11.42 -19.12 18.41
C ASP A 29 -11.95 -18.20 17.28
N GLY A 30 -11.46 -18.35 16.05
CA GLY A 30 -11.73 -17.43 14.95
C GLY A 30 -13.21 -17.20 14.66
N ALA A 31 -14.02 -18.23 14.67
CA ALA A 31 -15.47 -18.09 14.47
C ALA A 31 -16.13 -17.31 15.60
N LYS A 32 -15.75 -17.57 16.86
CA LYS A 32 -16.28 -16.86 18.03
C LYS A 32 -15.89 -15.39 18.07
N PHE A 33 -14.71 -15.08 17.56
CA PHE A 33 -14.26 -13.69 17.41
C PHE A 33 -15.19 -12.92 16.46
N LEU A 34 -15.66 -13.55 15.40
CA LEU A 34 -16.54 -12.94 14.41
C LEU A 34 -17.96 -12.73 14.93
N GLU A 35 -18.48 -13.68 15.69
CA GLU A 35 -19.82 -13.58 16.28
C GLU A 35 -19.99 -12.37 17.21
N ASN A 36 -18.93 -11.93 17.84
CA ASN A 36 -18.93 -10.81 18.78
C ASN A 36 -18.24 -9.57 18.24
N TYR A 37 -17.98 -9.52 16.94
CA TYR A 37 -17.29 -8.38 16.33
C TYR A 37 -18.21 -7.18 16.21
N GLU A 38 -17.87 -6.09 16.90
CA GLU A 38 -18.49 -4.78 16.73
C GLU A 38 -17.59 -3.88 15.88
N LEU A 39 -18.16 -3.26 14.86
CA LEU A 39 -17.44 -2.38 13.95
C LEU A 39 -16.74 -1.24 14.69
N GLY A 40 -15.43 -1.15 14.56
CA GLY A 40 -14.63 -0.11 15.21
C GLY A 40 -14.21 -0.41 16.65
N SER A 41 -14.59 -1.58 17.20
CA SER A 41 -14.29 -1.92 18.59
C SER A 41 -12.90 -2.52 18.83
N ASN A 42 -12.30 -3.05 17.78
CA ASN A 42 -11.05 -3.78 17.84
C ASN A 42 -9.81 -2.93 17.51
N ALA A 43 -9.82 -1.74 18.02
CA ALA A 43 -8.86 -0.70 17.74
C ALA A 43 -7.71 -0.67 18.73
N THR A 44 -6.47 -0.63 18.27
CA THR A 44 -5.33 -0.28 19.12
C THR A 44 -5.10 1.22 19.12
N LEU A 45 -5.31 1.85 20.27
CA LEU A 45 -5.26 3.30 20.44
C LEU A 45 -3.93 3.93 19.95
N PHE A 46 -2.83 3.18 20.01
CA PHE A 46 -1.50 3.66 19.65
C PHE A 46 -0.94 3.03 18.36
N SER A 47 -1.77 2.37 17.56
CA SER A 47 -1.33 1.67 16.36
C SER A 47 -2.25 1.99 15.17
N PRO A 48 -2.25 3.25 14.68
CA PRO A 48 -3.17 3.67 13.63
C PRO A 48 -2.81 3.13 12.24
N GLN A 49 -1.60 2.63 12.02
CA GLN A 49 -1.09 2.23 10.72
C GLN A 49 -1.92 1.17 10.01
N GLY A 50 -2.61 0.33 10.74
CA GLY A 50 -3.51 -0.68 10.18
C GLY A 50 -4.99 -0.36 10.33
N GLY A 51 -5.35 0.83 10.84
CA GLY A 51 -6.71 1.18 11.24
C GLY A 51 -7.60 1.71 10.13
N LEU A 52 -7.06 2.14 9.00
CA LEU A 52 -7.86 2.73 7.93
C LEU A 52 -8.67 1.66 7.19
N ARG A 53 -9.97 1.86 7.15
CA ARG A 53 -10.90 1.14 6.28
C ARG A 53 -11.26 2.04 5.11
N ALA A 54 -10.88 1.66 3.92
CA ALA A 54 -11.04 2.49 2.73
C ALA A 54 -11.31 1.63 1.50
N SER A 55 -12.06 2.19 0.57
CA SER A 55 -12.17 1.66 -0.80
C SER A 55 -10.99 2.14 -1.66
N ALA A 56 -10.83 1.55 -2.85
CA ALA A 56 -9.86 2.04 -3.82
C ALA A 56 -10.13 3.51 -4.23
N SER A 57 -11.40 3.92 -4.31
CA SER A 57 -11.75 5.31 -4.60
C SER A 57 -11.41 6.28 -3.45
N ASP A 58 -11.47 5.84 -2.20
CA ASP A 58 -10.99 6.63 -1.07
C ASP A 58 -9.47 6.82 -1.14
N LEU A 59 -8.73 5.75 -1.45
CA LEU A 59 -7.27 5.82 -1.66
C LEU A 59 -6.92 6.73 -2.83
N ALA A 60 -7.64 6.64 -3.95
CA ALA A 60 -7.48 7.55 -5.08
C ALA A 60 -7.72 9.01 -4.70
N SER A 61 -8.63 9.28 -3.75
CA SER A 61 -8.85 10.63 -3.24
C SER A 61 -7.66 11.14 -2.42
N ILE A 62 -6.98 10.27 -1.67
CA ILE A 62 -5.73 10.62 -1.00
C ILE A 62 -4.62 10.92 -2.02
N LEU A 63 -4.49 10.10 -3.06
CA LEU A 63 -3.52 10.38 -4.15
C LEU A 63 -3.79 11.72 -4.81
N ARG A 64 -5.05 12.01 -5.13
CA ARG A 64 -5.46 13.30 -5.72
C ARG A 64 -5.12 14.48 -4.81
N LEU A 65 -5.28 14.33 -3.50
CA LEU A 65 -4.89 15.36 -2.53
C LEU A 65 -3.38 15.64 -2.60
N LEU A 66 -2.56 14.60 -2.65
CA LEU A 66 -1.11 14.74 -2.71
C LEU A 66 -0.65 15.26 -4.08
N ALA A 67 -1.14 14.69 -5.16
CA ALA A 67 -0.83 15.11 -6.54
C ALA A 67 -1.24 16.56 -6.83
N ASN A 68 -2.30 17.06 -6.19
CA ASN A 68 -2.76 18.43 -6.29
C ASN A 68 -2.23 19.35 -5.16
N GLU A 69 -1.04 19.05 -4.64
CA GLU A 69 -0.33 19.93 -3.70
C GLU A 69 -1.17 20.31 -2.46
N GLY A 70 -1.97 19.37 -1.99
CA GLY A 70 -2.81 19.54 -0.80
C GLY A 70 -4.22 20.06 -1.04
N ALA A 71 -4.64 20.15 -2.29
CA ALA A 71 -6.01 20.53 -2.65
C ALA A 71 -6.83 19.30 -3.08
N LEU A 72 -8.08 19.22 -2.63
CA LEU A 72 -9.04 18.21 -3.03
C LEU A 72 -10.40 18.86 -3.27
N ASN A 73 -11.01 18.58 -4.43
CA ASN A 73 -12.32 19.11 -4.81
C ASN A 73 -12.42 20.66 -4.66
N GLY A 74 -11.37 21.37 -5.10
CA GLY A 74 -11.30 22.83 -5.02
C GLY A 74 -11.01 23.40 -3.62
N ARG A 75 -10.86 22.56 -2.61
CA ARG A 75 -10.57 22.99 -1.23
C ARG A 75 -9.14 22.68 -0.86
N LYS A 76 -8.44 23.65 -0.29
CA LYS A 76 -7.11 23.45 0.27
C LYS A 76 -7.23 22.78 1.64
N ILE A 77 -6.70 21.56 1.74
CA ILE A 77 -6.73 20.74 2.97
C ILE A 77 -5.36 20.75 3.64
N LEU A 78 -4.29 20.64 2.85
CA LEU A 78 -2.91 20.69 3.33
C LEU A 78 -2.19 21.89 2.72
N LYS A 79 -1.18 22.39 3.41
CA LYS A 79 -0.27 23.38 2.82
C LYS A 79 0.60 22.68 1.76
N ARG A 80 0.90 23.38 0.67
CA ARG A 80 1.82 22.87 -0.36
C ARG A 80 3.16 22.45 0.25
N SER A 81 3.74 23.25 1.12
CA SER A 81 4.99 22.94 1.80
C SER A 81 4.92 21.66 2.66
N SER A 82 3.75 21.36 3.23
CA SER A 82 3.56 20.09 3.96
C SER A 82 3.55 18.89 3.02
N VAL A 83 2.93 19.02 1.85
CA VAL A 83 2.95 17.97 0.83
C VAL A 83 4.35 17.78 0.27
N GLU A 84 5.06 18.87 -0.03
CA GLU A 84 6.46 18.82 -0.47
C GLU A 84 7.35 18.10 0.57
N THR A 85 7.14 18.38 1.85
CA THR A 85 7.86 17.70 2.94
C THR A 85 7.52 16.21 2.99
N LEU A 86 6.24 15.85 2.85
CA LEU A 86 5.80 14.44 2.83
C LEU A 86 6.43 13.65 1.68
N LEU A 87 6.51 14.25 0.51
CA LEU A 87 6.94 13.60 -0.72
C LEU A 87 8.46 13.63 -0.92
N SER A 88 9.17 14.54 -0.26
CA SER A 88 10.62 14.65 -0.36
C SER A 88 11.31 13.42 0.25
N PRO A 89 12.47 12.98 -0.30
CA PRO A 89 13.19 11.84 0.25
C PRO A 89 13.72 12.17 1.65
N ALA A 90 13.12 11.57 2.67
CA ALA A 90 13.58 11.63 4.05
C ALA A 90 14.63 10.54 4.35
N TRP A 91 14.54 9.43 3.63
CA TRP A 91 15.49 8.33 3.70
C TRP A 91 15.66 7.69 2.32
N SER A 92 16.89 7.29 2.02
CA SER A 92 17.19 6.47 0.84
C SER A 92 18.27 5.46 1.21
N LEU A 93 18.12 4.25 0.67
CA LEU A 93 19.09 3.19 0.85
C LEU A 93 20.42 3.61 0.24
N ASN A 94 21.50 3.50 0.98
CA ASN A 94 22.84 3.78 0.46
C ASN A 94 23.34 2.63 -0.42
N ALA A 95 24.40 2.89 -1.21
CA ALA A 95 24.98 1.91 -2.10
C ALA A 95 25.49 0.63 -1.41
N ALA A 96 25.83 0.72 -0.13
CA ALA A 96 26.25 -0.43 0.69
C ALA A 96 25.05 -1.25 1.21
N GLY A 97 23.83 -0.73 1.11
CA GLY A 97 22.62 -1.42 1.55
C GLY A 97 22.51 -1.63 3.07
N ASN A 98 23.20 -0.81 3.87
CA ASN A 98 23.36 -1.05 5.31
C ASN A 98 22.78 0.05 6.22
N ASN A 99 22.06 1.01 5.69
CA ASN A 99 21.52 2.14 6.45
C ASN A 99 20.02 2.00 6.77
N GLY A 100 19.63 0.95 7.47
CA GLY A 100 18.28 0.85 8.01
C GLY A 100 17.35 -0.16 7.33
N ARG A 101 17.89 -1.14 6.61
CA ARG A 101 17.12 -2.30 6.19
C ARG A 101 16.70 -3.12 7.39
N THR A 102 15.41 -3.44 7.48
CA THR A 102 14.93 -4.43 8.44
C THR A 102 15.03 -5.83 7.82
N SER A 103 15.32 -6.81 8.66
CA SER A 103 15.64 -8.19 8.24
C SER A 103 14.53 -8.93 7.49
N GLY A 104 13.30 -8.40 7.43
CA GLY A 104 12.17 -9.04 6.75
C GLY A 104 11.83 -8.46 5.37
N GLU A 105 12.29 -7.25 5.05
CA GLU A 105 11.76 -6.49 3.92
C GLU A 105 12.70 -6.40 2.73
N ALA A 106 13.96 -6.72 2.92
CA ALA A 106 14.95 -6.49 1.89
C ALA A 106 16.17 -7.39 2.02
N GLN A 107 15.97 -8.68 2.24
CA GLN A 107 17.04 -9.65 2.05
C GLN A 107 17.47 -9.62 0.59
N PRO A 108 18.75 -9.38 0.28
CA PRO A 108 19.24 -9.45 -1.10
C PRO A 108 18.82 -10.76 -1.77
N GLY A 109 18.19 -10.66 -2.94
CA GLY A 109 17.62 -11.82 -3.64
C GLY A 109 16.32 -12.38 -3.07
N GLY A 110 15.77 -11.77 -2.03
CA GLY A 110 14.45 -12.14 -1.48
C GLY A 110 13.29 -11.62 -2.34
N ALA A 111 12.09 -12.15 -2.08
CA ALA A 111 10.88 -11.81 -2.84
C ALA A 111 10.48 -10.32 -2.77
N ARG A 112 11.05 -9.57 -1.84
CA ARG A 112 10.80 -8.12 -1.66
C ARG A 112 12.05 -7.26 -1.84
N ASP A 113 13.08 -7.83 -2.43
CA ASP A 113 14.29 -7.07 -2.72
C ASP A 113 13.97 -5.91 -3.68
N GLY A 114 14.41 -4.72 -3.32
CA GLY A 114 14.13 -3.51 -4.08
C GLY A 114 12.80 -2.80 -3.74
N LEU A 115 11.94 -3.36 -2.86
CA LEU A 115 10.70 -2.70 -2.49
C LEU A 115 10.94 -1.43 -1.67
N MET A 116 11.87 -1.48 -0.74
CA MET A 116 12.15 -0.42 0.22
C MET A 116 13.52 0.22 -0.07
N THR A 117 13.53 1.15 -1.00
CA THR A 117 14.78 1.82 -1.41
C THR A 117 14.80 3.31 -1.13
N SER A 118 13.65 3.96 -1.06
CA SER A 118 13.54 5.38 -0.70
C SER A 118 12.16 5.70 -0.14
N TYR A 119 12.15 6.57 0.85
CA TYR A 119 10.95 7.03 1.54
C TYR A 119 10.94 8.53 1.76
N GLY A 120 9.75 9.12 1.60
CA GLY A 120 9.37 10.37 2.21
C GLY A 120 8.83 10.16 3.62
N LEU A 121 7.95 11.01 4.09
CA LEU A 121 7.23 10.79 5.35
C LEU A 121 5.99 9.93 5.06
N SER A 122 6.10 8.62 5.33
CA SER A 122 5.07 7.62 5.05
C SER A 122 4.68 7.48 3.57
N VAL A 123 5.58 7.82 2.66
CA VAL A 123 5.38 7.71 1.21
C VAL A 123 6.56 6.98 0.61
N HIS A 124 6.29 5.89 -0.09
CA HIS A 124 7.31 5.23 -0.91
C HIS A 124 7.69 6.13 -2.08
N ARG A 125 8.96 6.12 -2.41
CA ARG A 125 9.51 6.73 -3.62
C ARG A 125 10.09 5.59 -4.44
N ILE A 126 9.36 5.19 -5.45
CA ILE A 126 9.63 3.97 -6.23
C ILE A 126 10.38 4.35 -7.48
N ASP A 127 11.59 3.82 -7.63
CA ASP A 127 12.32 3.87 -8.90
C ASP A 127 11.75 2.80 -9.84
N MET A 128 10.98 3.23 -10.81
CA MET A 128 10.31 2.34 -11.77
C MET A 128 11.30 1.65 -12.70
N ARG A 129 12.44 2.28 -12.98
CA ARG A 129 13.50 1.68 -13.80
C ARG A 129 14.19 0.53 -13.06
N ALA A 130 14.44 0.71 -11.76
CA ALA A 130 14.96 -0.35 -10.90
C ALA A 130 13.97 -1.53 -10.77
N TRP A 131 12.68 -1.29 -10.95
CA TRP A 131 11.66 -2.33 -10.97
C TRP A 131 11.44 -2.95 -12.37
N GLY A 132 12.21 -2.54 -13.37
CA GLY A 132 12.15 -3.09 -14.72
C GLY A 132 11.10 -2.44 -15.64
N PHE A 133 10.42 -1.38 -15.19
CA PHE A 133 9.48 -0.63 -16.03
C PHE A 133 10.26 0.41 -16.85
N VAL A 134 10.61 0.06 -18.08
CA VAL A 134 11.40 0.93 -18.97
C VAL A 134 10.58 2.02 -19.63
N ASP A 135 9.29 1.80 -19.76
CA ASP A 135 8.31 2.77 -20.26
C ASP A 135 7.57 3.44 -19.10
N GLY A 136 6.95 4.57 -19.37
CA GLY A 136 6.19 5.32 -18.38
C GLY A 136 7.03 6.16 -17.42
N PRO A 137 6.50 6.52 -16.24
CA PRO A 137 7.14 7.42 -15.29
C PRO A 137 8.43 6.82 -14.72
N ALA A 138 9.42 7.69 -14.47
CA ALA A 138 10.67 7.25 -13.84
C ALA A 138 10.50 6.98 -12.35
N THR A 139 9.61 7.72 -11.69
CA THR A 139 9.33 7.61 -10.25
C THR A 139 7.84 7.58 -10.01
N LEU A 140 7.39 6.68 -9.17
CA LEU A 140 6.05 6.73 -8.58
C LEU A 140 6.14 7.02 -7.09
N LEU A 141 5.17 7.79 -6.61
CA LEU A 141 5.00 8.15 -5.20
C LEU A 141 3.71 7.53 -4.67
N GLY A 142 3.73 7.06 -3.44
CA GLY A 142 2.55 6.48 -2.82
C GLY A 142 2.88 5.39 -1.83
N HIS A 143 2.09 4.34 -1.81
CA HIS A 143 2.30 3.23 -0.91
C HIS A 143 1.87 1.90 -1.52
N VAL A 144 2.61 0.84 -1.22
CA VAL A 144 2.21 -0.54 -1.49
C VAL A 144 1.85 -1.21 -0.17
N GLY A 145 0.92 -2.15 -0.19
CA GLY A 145 0.44 -2.82 1.00
C GLY A 145 0.19 -4.30 0.77
N ARG A 146 0.62 -5.10 1.75
CA ARG A 146 0.38 -6.54 1.76
C ARG A 146 0.21 -7.01 3.20
N ALA A 147 -0.99 -7.44 3.53
CA ALA A 147 -1.28 -8.00 4.83
C ALA A 147 -2.58 -8.81 4.79
N TYR A 148 -2.63 -9.92 5.51
CA TYR A 148 -3.85 -10.68 5.79
C TYR A 148 -4.68 -11.05 4.56
N GLY A 149 -4.04 -11.46 3.47
CA GLY A 149 -4.73 -11.79 2.22
C GLY A 149 -5.23 -10.56 1.43
N VAL A 150 -4.73 -9.38 1.73
CA VAL A 150 -4.96 -8.15 0.97
C VAL A 150 -3.67 -7.73 0.28
N PHE A 151 -3.74 -7.49 -1.01
CA PHE A 151 -2.72 -6.82 -1.78
C PHE A 151 -3.26 -5.50 -2.26
N SER A 152 -2.49 -4.45 -2.12
CA SER A 152 -2.92 -3.12 -2.52
C SER A 152 -1.74 -2.24 -2.88
N PHE A 153 -2.03 -1.27 -3.74
CA PHE A 153 -1.18 -0.11 -3.90
C PHE A 153 -2.03 1.13 -4.19
N ALA A 154 -1.48 2.27 -3.85
CA ALA A 154 -1.99 3.56 -4.21
C ALA A 154 -0.79 4.41 -4.62
N LEU A 155 -0.62 4.65 -5.91
CA LEU A 155 0.58 5.24 -6.51
C LEU A 155 0.19 6.36 -7.48
N PHE A 156 1.01 7.37 -7.59
CA PHE A 156 0.85 8.43 -8.60
C PHE A 156 2.19 8.87 -9.17
N ASP A 157 2.15 9.34 -10.39
CA ASP A 157 3.27 10.01 -11.06
C ASP A 157 3.30 11.49 -10.63
N PRO A 158 4.38 11.97 -10.01
CA PRO A 158 4.48 13.36 -9.60
C PRO A 158 4.52 14.35 -10.77
N ASP A 159 4.90 13.93 -11.97
CA ASP A 159 5.04 14.80 -13.13
C ASP A 159 3.70 14.96 -13.86
N SER A 160 3.05 13.87 -14.24
CA SER A 160 1.72 13.91 -14.89
C SER A 160 0.58 14.16 -13.92
N ARG A 161 0.76 13.82 -12.63
CA ARG A 161 -0.25 13.80 -11.57
C ARG A 161 -1.32 12.71 -11.73
N ASP A 162 -1.14 11.81 -12.68
CA ASP A 162 -1.98 10.64 -12.83
C ASP A 162 -1.68 9.62 -11.75
N GLY A 163 -2.69 8.88 -11.34
CA GLY A 163 -2.53 7.90 -10.27
C GLY A 163 -3.44 6.70 -10.41
N ILE A 164 -3.05 5.64 -9.73
CA ILE A 164 -3.78 4.38 -9.69
C ILE A 164 -3.90 3.88 -8.25
N ALA A 165 -5.06 3.36 -7.91
CA ALA A 165 -5.29 2.68 -6.65
C ALA A 165 -5.92 1.31 -6.91
N MET A 166 -5.34 0.28 -6.31
CA MET A 166 -5.78 -1.11 -6.40
C MET A 166 -5.92 -1.71 -5.01
N ILE A 167 -6.98 -2.47 -4.80
CA ILE A 167 -7.15 -3.33 -3.62
C ILE A 167 -7.65 -4.68 -4.12
N VAL A 168 -6.93 -5.73 -3.78
CA VAL A 168 -7.33 -7.13 -4.04
C VAL A 168 -7.40 -7.84 -2.70
N THR A 169 -8.50 -8.54 -2.46
CA THR A 169 -8.76 -9.30 -1.24
C THR A 169 -8.90 -10.79 -1.56
N GLY A 170 -8.80 -11.62 -0.54
CA GLY A 170 -8.95 -13.06 -0.70
C GLY A 170 -7.74 -13.77 -1.29
N VAL A 171 -6.59 -13.15 -1.19
CA VAL A 171 -5.32 -13.76 -1.62
C VAL A 171 -4.80 -14.62 -0.49
N ALA A 172 -4.78 -15.92 -0.69
CA ALA A 172 -4.37 -16.90 0.32
C ALA A 172 -2.88 -16.84 0.62
N ASP A 173 -2.08 -16.82 -0.44
CA ASP A 173 -0.62 -16.75 -0.38
C ASP A 173 -0.13 -15.66 -1.33
N ASP A 174 1.15 -15.33 -1.24
CA ASP A 174 1.83 -14.61 -2.30
C ASP A 174 2.01 -15.56 -3.49
N PRO A 175 1.05 -15.60 -4.39
CA PRO A 175 0.92 -16.76 -5.25
C PRO A 175 2.09 -16.89 -6.21
N PHE A 176 2.76 -15.84 -6.51
CA PHE A 176 3.92 -15.88 -7.40
C PHE A 176 4.62 -14.54 -7.41
N LYS A 177 5.89 -14.54 -7.09
CA LYS A 177 6.77 -13.48 -7.55
C LYS A 177 6.56 -13.36 -9.06
N ALA A 178 6.27 -12.16 -9.52
CA ALA A 178 6.22 -11.91 -10.95
C ALA A 178 7.52 -12.42 -11.58
N PRO A 179 7.48 -13.04 -12.74
CA PRO A 179 8.69 -13.47 -13.42
C PRO A 179 9.55 -12.29 -13.92
N GLY A 180 9.17 -11.08 -13.57
CA GLY A 180 9.86 -9.84 -13.87
C GLY A 180 10.95 -9.48 -12.87
N HIS A 181 11.36 -8.25 -12.90
CA HIS A 181 12.44 -7.70 -12.08
C HIS A 181 11.92 -6.93 -10.87
N SER A 182 10.60 -6.73 -10.78
CA SER A 182 9.99 -5.97 -9.71
C SER A 182 9.74 -6.82 -8.46
N PRO A 183 9.65 -6.21 -7.28
CA PRO A 183 9.24 -6.89 -6.04
C PRO A 183 7.73 -7.14 -5.95
N LEU A 184 6.97 -6.80 -6.99
CA LEU A 184 5.53 -6.96 -7.07
C LEU A 184 5.11 -8.40 -7.40
N THR A 185 3.87 -8.75 -7.12
CA THR A 185 3.24 -9.96 -7.65
C THR A 185 2.93 -9.79 -9.13
N ARG A 186 2.68 -10.91 -9.82
CA ARG A 186 2.27 -10.88 -11.23
C ARG A 186 1.03 -10.02 -11.46
N LEU A 187 0.06 -10.10 -10.56
CA LEU A 187 -1.17 -9.31 -10.67
C LEU A 187 -0.89 -7.81 -10.56
N GLU A 188 -0.14 -7.41 -9.54
CA GLU A 188 0.23 -6.02 -9.32
C GLU A 188 1.03 -5.48 -10.52
N GLU A 189 1.98 -6.25 -11.00
CA GLU A 189 2.82 -5.90 -12.17
C GLU A 189 1.98 -5.77 -13.45
N THR A 190 1.04 -6.70 -13.68
CA THR A 190 0.12 -6.65 -14.82
C THR A 190 -0.75 -5.39 -14.79
N VAL A 191 -1.29 -5.04 -13.63
CA VAL A 191 -2.13 -3.85 -13.49
C VAL A 191 -1.31 -2.56 -13.68
N LEU A 192 -0.09 -2.50 -13.16
CA LEU A 192 0.80 -1.36 -13.39
C LEU A 192 1.19 -1.23 -14.88
N HIS A 193 1.55 -2.32 -15.53
CA HIS A 193 1.83 -2.30 -16.98
C HIS A 193 0.64 -1.83 -17.79
N TRP A 194 -0.56 -2.31 -17.44
CA TRP A 194 -1.77 -1.83 -18.11
C TRP A 194 -1.93 -0.32 -17.94
N TRP A 195 -1.82 0.19 -16.72
CA TRP A 195 -1.99 1.62 -16.43
C TRP A 195 -0.94 2.50 -17.11
N ILE A 196 0.32 2.07 -17.15
CA ILE A 196 1.40 2.82 -17.81
C ILE A 196 1.17 2.97 -19.33
N ASN A 197 0.47 2.01 -19.94
CA ASN A 197 0.27 1.98 -21.41
C ASN A 197 -1.09 2.56 -21.85
N HIS A 198 -1.90 3.09 -20.96
CA HIS A 198 -3.22 3.67 -21.25
C HIS A 198 -3.41 5.04 -20.66
#